data_beb442bf2ada555da04470e8d52e2a02
#
_entry.id   beb442bf2ada555da04470e8d52e2a02
#
_cell.length_a   1.000
_cell.length_b   1.000
_cell.length_c   1.000
_cell.angle_alpha   90.00
_cell.angle_beta   90.00
_cell.angle_gamma   90.00
#
_symmetry.space_group_name_H-M   'P 1'
#
loop_
_entity.id
_entity.type
_entity.pdbx_description
1 polymer ?
#
loop_
_entity_poly.entity_id
_entity_poly.type
_entity_poly.pdbx_seq_one_letter_code
_entity_poly.pdbx_strand_id
1 'polypeptide(L)'
;MELMVMYIVGLNGSPNKHGNTSFLVEKVLEECSKHGAQTTLLHIGEIMNDQKISYCTACSNPCSGACYKGTRLEETFETLKKADGIVVGSPVYFGSVSAQLKAMFDKTRRIRVNKWLYNKVGLGVSVGASKFGGQETTLKAMHDMMLVNGMIIVGDGFIDDDCGHHGVCAVRPATEDENAIKRAVISAKRLVEVCRATQSIR
;
A
#
# COMPACT_ATOMS: atom_id res chain seq x y z
N MET A 1 -24.46 15.50 -10.60
CA MET A 1 -23.69 14.45 -9.86
C MET A 1 -22.25 14.95 -9.85
N GLU A 2 -21.80 15.52 -8.74
CA GLU A 2 -20.40 15.92 -8.61
C GLU A 2 -19.53 14.65 -8.77
N LEU A 3 -18.62 14.69 -9.74
CA LEU A 3 -17.61 13.65 -9.89
C LEU A 3 -16.74 13.66 -8.62
N MET A 4 -16.97 12.75 -7.70
CA MET A 4 -16.08 12.59 -6.55
C MET A 4 -14.67 12.31 -7.08
N VAL A 5 -13.72 13.17 -6.73
CA VAL A 5 -12.33 13.01 -7.14
C VAL A 5 -11.79 11.75 -6.48
N MET A 6 -11.31 10.79 -7.28
CA MET A 6 -10.68 9.56 -6.79
C MET A 6 -9.47 9.89 -5.92
N TYR A 7 -9.35 9.23 -4.77
CA TYR A 7 -8.24 9.44 -3.85
C TYR A 7 -7.42 8.16 -3.64
N ILE A 8 -6.13 8.22 -3.97
CA ILE A 8 -5.20 7.09 -3.87
C ILE A 8 -4.08 7.43 -2.89
N VAL A 9 -3.85 6.53 -1.93
CA VAL A 9 -2.84 6.70 -0.88
C VAL A 9 -1.72 5.69 -1.08
N GLY A 10 -0.47 6.16 -1.16
CA GLY A 10 0.73 5.34 -1.15
C GLY A 10 1.29 5.18 0.27
N LEU A 11 1.67 3.97 0.63
CA LEU A 11 2.34 3.64 1.88
C LEU A 11 3.79 3.24 1.58
N ASN A 12 4.76 4.07 1.95
CA ASN A 12 6.16 3.69 1.92
C ASN A 12 6.53 2.98 3.23
N GLY A 13 6.59 1.64 3.20
CA GLY A 13 7.01 0.80 4.32
C GLY A 13 8.52 0.73 4.54
N SER A 14 9.34 1.38 3.70
CA SER A 14 10.77 1.45 3.90
C SER A 14 11.13 2.37 5.07
N PRO A 15 12.16 2.03 5.86
CA PRO A 15 12.74 2.98 6.82
C PRO A 15 13.42 4.17 6.12
N ASN A 16 13.79 4.03 4.84
CA ASN A 16 14.37 5.09 4.03
C ASN A 16 13.28 5.85 3.28
N LYS A 17 13.11 7.12 3.64
CA LYS A 17 12.11 8.01 3.05
C LYS A 17 12.34 8.29 1.56
N HIS A 18 13.59 8.37 1.14
CA HIS A 18 14.01 8.70 -0.22
C HIS A 18 14.72 7.52 -0.91
N GLY A 19 14.30 6.29 -0.59
CA GLY A 19 14.89 5.07 -1.12
C GLY A 19 14.11 4.48 -2.30
N ASN A 20 14.57 3.32 -2.73
CA ASN A 20 14.02 2.61 -3.90
C ASN A 20 12.51 2.31 -3.78
N THR A 21 12.03 1.96 -2.59
CA THR A 21 10.60 1.68 -2.35
C THR A 21 9.75 2.95 -2.52
N SER A 22 10.21 4.09 -1.94
CA SER A 22 9.52 5.38 -2.10
C SER A 22 9.43 5.77 -3.57
N PHE A 23 10.58 5.74 -4.27
CA PHE A 23 10.65 6.04 -5.70
C PHE A 23 9.61 5.25 -6.51
N LEU A 24 9.51 3.95 -6.28
CA LEU A 24 8.61 3.11 -7.07
C LEU A 24 7.13 3.32 -6.71
N VAL A 25 6.81 3.56 -5.42
CA VAL A 25 5.46 3.95 -5.00
C VAL A 25 5.09 5.31 -5.61
N GLU A 26 6.00 6.28 -5.59
CA GLU A 26 5.81 7.59 -6.22
C GLU A 26 5.53 7.47 -7.73
N LYS A 27 6.22 6.56 -8.44
CA LYS A 27 5.94 6.30 -9.87
C LYS A 27 4.51 5.81 -10.10
N VAL A 28 4.00 4.93 -9.25
CA VAL A 28 2.59 4.50 -9.31
C VAL A 28 1.66 5.68 -9.05
N LEU A 29 1.93 6.49 -8.02
CA LEU A 29 1.09 7.64 -7.66
C LEU A 29 1.10 8.74 -8.74
N GLU A 30 2.27 9.03 -9.32
CA GLU A 30 2.40 9.97 -10.45
C GLU A 30 1.52 9.54 -11.63
N GLU A 31 1.52 8.26 -11.98
CA GLU A 31 0.69 7.75 -13.06
C GLU A 31 -0.80 7.80 -12.71
N CYS A 32 -1.18 7.44 -11.48
CA CYS A 32 -2.56 7.60 -11.00
C CYS A 32 -3.03 9.05 -11.12
N SER A 33 -2.16 10.03 -10.81
CA SER A 33 -2.48 11.46 -10.93
C SER A 33 -2.73 11.88 -12.37
N LYS A 34 -1.98 11.36 -13.36
CA LYS A 34 -2.22 11.61 -14.79
C LYS A 34 -3.59 11.09 -15.24
N HIS A 35 -4.13 10.08 -14.54
CA HIS A 35 -5.46 9.53 -14.77
C HIS A 35 -6.55 10.16 -13.88
N GLY A 36 -6.28 11.33 -13.27
CA GLY A 36 -7.26 12.17 -12.58
C GLY A 36 -7.46 11.81 -11.09
N ALA A 37 -6.59 11.00 -10.49
CA ALA A 37 -6.63 10.73 -9.05
C ALA A 37 -5.89 11.82 -8.26
N GLN A 38 -6.43 12.20 -7.11
CA GLN A 38 -5.67 12.88 -6.05
C GLN A 38 -4.81 11.85 -5.34
N THR A 39 -3.56 12.17 -5.01
CA THR A 39 -2.63 11.22 -4.40
C THR A 39 -1.94 11.78 -3.17
N THR A 40 -1.60 10.89 -2.23
CA THR A 40 -0.80 11.22 -1.04
C THR A 40 0.16 10.07 -0.75
N LEU A 41 1.43 10.38 -0.43
CA LEU A 41 2.42 9.41 0.04
C LEU A 41 2.62 9.53 1.55
N LEU A 42 2.56 8.41 2.27
CA LEU A 42 2.76 8.30 3.70
C LEU A 42 4.01 7.44 4.00
N HIS A 43 4.89 7.94 4.86
CA HIS A 43 6.12 7.24 5.27
C HIS A 43 5.92 6.51 6.59
N ILE A 44 5.71 5.19 6.51
CA ILE A 44 5.31 4.37 7.65
C ILE A 44 6.38 4.30 8.74
N GLY A 45 7.67 4.35 8.37
CA GLY A 45 8.75 4.43 9.35
C GLY A 45 8.63 5.63 10.28
N GLU A 46 8.37 6.82 9.71
CA GLU A 46 8.18 8.06 10.50
C GLU A 46 6.90 8.02 11.35
N ILE A 47 5.82 7.47 10.79
CA ILE A 47 4.53 7.34 11.47
C ILE A 47 4.63 6.41 12.67
N MET A 48 5.36 5.31 12.53
CA MET A 48 5.51 4.33 13.60
C MET A 48 6.50 4.75 14.69
N ASN A 49 7.38 5.73 14.42
CA ASN A 49 8.35 6.23 15.40
C ASN A 49 7.71 7.00 16.57
N ASP A 50 6.51 7.55 16.43
CA ASP A 50 5.81 8.23 17.51
C ASP A 50 4.97 7.27 18.40
N GLN A 51 4.97 5.97 18.07
CA GLN A 51 4.25 4.99 18.85
C GLN A 51 5.02 4.59 20.10
N LYS A 52 4.39 4.71 21.28
CA LYS A 52 4.97 4.24 22.56
C LYS A 52 5.39 2.77 22.52
N ILE A 53 4.58 1.94 21.85
CA ILE A 53 4.88 0.54 21.53
C ILE A 53 4.59 0.37 20.05
N SER A 54 5.61 0.07 19.25
CA SER A 54 5.48 0.01 17.80
C SER A 54 4.62 -1.16 17.31
N TYR A 55 4.59 -2.30 18.02
CA TYR A 55 3.81 -3.48 17.65
C TYR A 55 2.48 -3.55 18.43
N CYS A 56 1.55 -4.39 17.96
CA CYS A 56 0.27 -4.63 18.63
C CYS A 56 0.44 -5.64 19.77
N THR A 57 0.02 -5.27 20.98
CA THR A 57 0.04 -6.13 22.18
C THR A 57 -1.30 -6.81 22.45
N ALA A 58 -2.30 -6.65 21.54
CA ALA A 58 -3.66 -7.17 21.74
C ALA A 58 -4.31 -6.78 23.09
N CYS A 59 -4.02 -5.55 23.55
CA CYS A 59 -4.33 -5.04 24.88
C CYS A 59 -5.84 -4.96 25.22
N SER A 60 -6.74 -5.08 24.24
CA SER A 60 -8.20 -5.12 24.44
C SER A 60 -8.91 -5.94 23.38
N ASN A 61 -10.07 -6.53 23.75
CA ASN A 61 -10.97 -7.21 22.82
C ASN A 61 -12.44 -6.88 23.20
N PRO A 62 -13.21 -6.16 22.35
CA PRO A 62 -12.80 -5.58 21.06
C PRO A 62 -11.69 -4.52 21.20
N CYS A 63 -10.95 -4.30 20.10
CA CYS A 63 -9.88 -3.33 20.08
C CYS A 63 -10.40 -1.90 20.21
N SER A 64 -9.97 -1.18 21.26
CA SER A 64 -10.36 0.24 21.49
C SER A 64 -9.60 1.24 20.61
N GLY A 65 -8.44 0.87 20.05
CA GLY A 65 -7.55 1.78 19.34
C GLY A 65 -6.80 2.77 20.24
N ALA A 66 -6.87 2.62 21.56
CA ALA A 66 -6.27 3.57 22.52
C ALA A 66 -4.75 3.73 22.33
N CYS A 67 -4.06 2.69 21.81
CA CYS A 67 -2.59 2.72 21.64
C CYS A 67 -2.10 3.69 20.55
N TYR A 68 -2.96 4.16 19.65
CA TYR A 68 -2.59 5.12 18.61
C TYR A 68 -3.43 6.41 18.62
N LYS A 69 -4.32 6.57 19.61
CA LYS A 69 -5.16 7.76 19.73
C LYS A 69 -4.30 9.02 19.96
N GLY A 70 -4.54 10.05 19.16
CA GLY A 70 -3.77 11.32 19.18
C GLY A 70 -2.38 11.23 18.57
N THR A 71 -2.08 10.19 17.80
CA THR A 71 -0.80 10.01 17.11
C THR A 71 -0.94 10.13 15.59
N ARG A 72 0.18 10.26 14.86
CA ARG A 72 0.19 10.21 13.38
C ARG A 72 -0.42 8.93 12.82
N LEU A 73 -0.40 7.83 13.56
CA LEU A 73 -1.03 6.58 13.13
C LEU A 73 -2.56 6.69 13.09
N GLU A 74 -3.18 7.41 14.02
CA GLU A 74 -4.62 7.71 13.95
C GLU A 74 -4.95 8.52 12.70
N GLU A 75 -4.19 9.60 12.44
CA GLU A 75 -4.34 10.43 11.24
C GLU A 75 -4.16 9.61 9.95
N THR A 76 -3.18 8.70 9.95
CA THR A 76 -2.96 7.75 8.85
C THR A 76 -4.20 6.89 8.60
N PHE A 77 -4.79 6.32 9.64
CA PHE A 77 -6.00 5.50 9.49
C PHE A 77 -7.21 6.30 9.02
N GLU A 78 -7.38 7.54 9.47
CA GLU A 78 -8.42 8.43 8.93
C GLU A 78 -8.18 8.80 7.47
N THR A 79 -6.92 8.93 7.06
CA THR A 79 -6.55 9.14 5.65
C THR A 79 -6.88 7.89 4.82
N LEU A 80 -6.51 6.70 5.28
CA LEU A 80 -6.83 5.44 4.60
C LEU A 80 -8.33 5.17 4.49
N LYS A 81 -9.11 5.60 5.49
CA LYS A 81 -10.57 5.51 5.46
C LYS A 81 -11.19 6.28 4.29
N LYS A 82 -10.59 7.40 3.91
CA LYS A 82 -11.06 8.25 2.79
C LYS A 82 -10.57 7.78 1.43
N ALA A 83 -9.53 6.95 1.37
CA ALA A 83 -8.93 6.49 0.12
C ALA A 83 -9.88 5.58 -0.68
N ASP A 84 -9.79 5.64 -2.00
CA ASP A 84 -10.41 4.69 -2.94
C ASP A 84 -9.46 3.53 -3.23
N GLY A 85 -8.17 3.83 -3.38
CA GLY A 85 -7.11 2.87 -3.62
C GLY A 85 -5.92 3.08 -2.68
N ILE A 86 -5.19 2.00 -2.40
CA ILE A 86 -4.03 2.01 -1.51
C ILE A 86 -2.88 1.26 -2.19
N VAL A 87 -1.76 1.95 -2.40
CA VAL A 87 -0.51 1.35 -2.89
C VAL A 87 0.37 1.03 -1.69
N VAL A 88 0.64 -0.25 -1.47
CA VAL A 88 1.45 -0.72 -0.34
C VAL A 88 2.84 -1.09 -0.82
N GLY A 89 3.84 -0.29 -0.44
CA GLY A 89 5.24 -0.51 -0.80
C GLY A 89 6.08 -1.04 0.37
N SER A 90 6.92 -2.05 0.13
CA SER A 90 7.88 -2.56 1.10
C SER A 90 9.21 -2.94 0.46
N PRO A 91 10.35 -2.67 1.12
CA PRO A 91 11.58 -3.40 0.81
C PRO A 91 11.41 -4.87 1.22
N VAL A 92 12.17 -5.74 0.57
CA VAL A 92 12.27 -7.14 1.00
C VAL A 92 13.21 -7.24 2.20
N TYR A 93 12.66 -7.65 3.34
CA TYR A 93 13.45 -7.98 4.54
C TYR A 93 13.21 -9.44 4.91
N PHE A 94 14.23 -10.27 4.70
CA PHE A 94 14.16 -11.72 4.97
C PHE A 94 12.95 -12.40 4.33
N GLY A 95 12.69 -12.08 3.05
CA GLY A 95 11.60 -12.67 2.25
C GLY A 95 10.21 -12.17 2.61
N SER A 96 10.09 -11.07 3.37
CA SER A 96 8.81 -10.50 3.81
C SER A 96 8.87 -8.97 3.84
N VAL A 97 7.79 -8.36 4.31
CA VAL A 97 7.67 -6.91 4.50
C VAL A 97 8.55 -6.40 5.63
N SER A 98 8.83 -5.11 5.65
CA SER A 98 9.53 -4.44 6.76
C SER A 98 8.73 -4.54 8.06
N ALA A 99 9.43 -4.56 9.19
CA ALA A 99 8.82 -4.62 10.51
C ALA A 99 7.86 -3.44 10.77
N GLN A 100 8.20 -2.23 10.30
CA GLN A 100 7.38 -1.03 10.45
C GLN A 100 6.03 -1.19 9.75
N LEU A 101 6.04 -1.69 8.51
CA LEU A 101 4.82 -1.91 7.74
C LEU A 101 3.96 -2.99 8.40
N LYS A 102 4.57 -4.11 8.82
CA LYS A 102 3.85 -5.17 9.53
C LYS A 102 3.23 -4.67 10.83
N ALA A 103 3.98 -3.91 11.62
CA ALA A 103 3.52 -3.33 12.88
C ALA A 103 2.32 -2.39 12.69
N MET A 104 2.34 -1.56 11.63
CA MET A 104 1.19 -0.74 11.27
C MET A 104 -0.04 -1.61 10.96
N PHE A 105 0.11 -2.64 10.12
CA PHE A 105 -1.00 -3.54 9.79
C PHE A 105 -1.51 -4.31 11.02
N ASP A 106 -0.66 -4.73 11.95
CA ASP A 106 -1.10 -5.36 13.19
C ASP A 106 -1.95 -4.44 14.06
N LYS A 107 -1.78 -3.12 13.94
CA LYS A 107 -2.61 -2.13 14.63
C LYS A 107 -3.93 -1.81 13.90
N THR A 108 -4.21 -2.37 12.73
CA THR A 108 -5.49 -2.18 12.00
C THR A 108 -6.68 -2.87 12.66
N ARG A 109 -6.52 -3.61 13.76
CA ARG A 109 -7.58 -4.40 14.41
C ARG A 109 -8.91 -3.64 14.58
N ARG A 110 -8.88 -2.39 15.06
CA ARG A 110 -10.09 -1.56 15.22
C ARG A 110 -10.69 -1.16 13.87
N ILE A 111 -9.86 -0.68 12.93
CA ILE A 111 -10.35 -0.23 11.63
C ILE A 111 -10.87 -1.40 10.79
N ARG A 112 -10.33 -2.60 10.98
CA ARG A 112 -10.85 -3.82 10.35
C ARG A 112 -12.26 -4.17 10.87
N VAL A 113 -12.50 -4.12 12.19
CA VAL A 113 -13.82 -4.35 12.78
C VAL A 113 -14.83 -3.33 12.24
N ASN A 114 -14.42 -2.08 12.07
CA ASN A 114 -15.24 -1.01 11.52
C ASN A 114 -15.34 -1.03 9.99
N LYS A 115 -14.70 -2.00 9.32
CA LYS A 115 -14.71 -2.18 7.86
C LYS A 115 -14.21 -0.96 7.06
N TRP A 116 -13.27 -0.18 7.62
CA TRP A 116 -12.81 1.05 6.97
C TRP A 116 -12.05 0.82 5.66
N LEU A 117 -11.43 -0.36 5.50
CA LEU A 117 -10.71 -0.73 4.28
C LEU A 117 -11.49 -1.71 3.39
N TYR A 118 -12.73 -2.03 3.75
CA TYR A 118 -13.56 -2.96 2.99
C TYR A 118 -13.84 -2.42 1.58
N ASN A 119 -13.60 -3.28 0.58
CA ASN A 119 -13.72 -2.99 -0.85
C ASN A 119 -12.81 -1.88 -1.40
N LYS A 120 -11.88 -1.33 -0.62
CA LYS A 120 -10.84 -0.47 -1.19
C LYS A 120 -9.87 -1.27 -2.03
N VAL A 121 -9.37 -0.69 -3.12
CA VAL A 121 -8.49 -1.40 -4.05
C VAL A 121 -7.05 -1.31 -3.58
N GLY A 122 -6.35 -2.43 -3.50
CA GLY A 122 -4.97 -2.55 -3.05
C GLY A 122 -4.01 -3.01 -4.14
N LEU A 123 -2.84 -2.37 -4.22
CA LEU A 123 -1.72 -2.75 -5.08
C LEU A 123 -0.45 -2.90 -4.26
N GLY A 124 0.29 -4.00 -4.47
CA GLY A 124 1.58 -4.25 -3.82
C GLY A 124 2.77 -3.79 -4.67
N VAL A 125 3.78 -3.20 -4.00
CA VAL A 125 5.07 -2.81 -4.58
C VAL A 125 6.20 -3.35 -3.70
N SER A 126 7.13 -4.12 -4.26
CA SER A 126 8.22 -4.78 -3.54
C SER A 126 9.57 -4.51 -4.19
N VAL A 127 10.59 -4.14 -3.39
CA VAL A 127 11.95 -3.90 -3.87
C VAL A 127 12.95 -4.78 -3.13
N GLY A 128 13.64 -5.64 -3.88
CA GLY A 128 14.69 -6.53 -3.36
C GLY A 128 16.11 -6.06 -3.70
N ALA A 129 17.10 -6.68 -3.06
CA ALA A 129 18.51 -6.41 -3.33
C ALA A 129 19.03 -7.12 -4.58
N SER A 130 18.41 -8.21 -5.01
CA SER A 130 18.79 -9.05 -6.14
C SER A 130 17.57 -9.63 -6.84
N LYS A 131 17.72 -10.13 -8.07
CA LYS A 131 16.72 -10.94 -8.76
C LYS A 131 16.41 -12.17 -7.93
N PHE A 132 15.12 -12.57 -7.91
CA PHE A 132 14.60 -13.70 -7.10
C PHE A 132 14.91 -13.57 -5.61
N GLY A 133 15.08 -12.35 -5.12
CA GLY A 133 15.47 -12.01 -3.75
C GLY A 133 14.32 -11.97 -2.74
N GLY A 134 13.14 -12.52 -3.07
CA GLY A 134 11.96 -12.54 -2.19
C GLY A 134 10.93 -11.44 -2.47
N GLN A 135 10.98 -10.79 -3.63
CA GLN A 135 10.02 -9.76 -4.00
C GLN A 135 8.58 -10.30 -4.03
N GLU A 136 8.37 -11.45 -4.68
CA GLU A 136 7.03 -12.06 -4.78
C GLU A 136 6.50 -12.57 -3.45
N THR A 137 7.36 -13.14 -2.60
CA THR A 137 6.94 -13.55 -1.23
C THR A 137 6.55 -12.34 -0.39
N THR A 138 7.24 -11.22 -0.58
CA THR A 138 6.90 -9.94 0.07
C THR A 138 5.56 -9.39 -0.45
N LEU A 139 5.30 -9.46 -1.78
CA LEU A 139 3.99 -9.13 -2.35
C LEU A 139 2.89 -9.98 -1.75
N LYS A 140 3.10 -11.30 -1.67
CA LYS A 140 2.13 -12.22 -1.09
C LYS A 140 1.81 -11.87 0.37
N ALA A 141 2.81 -11.54 1.17
CA ALA A 141 2.59 -11.09 2.54
C ALA A 141 1.76 -9.78 2.61
N MET A 142 1.97 -8.84 1.66
CA MET A 142 1.13 -7.64 1.55
C MET A 142 -0.30 -7.98 1.14
N HIS A 143 -0.49 -8.90 0.19
CA HIS A 143 -1.81 -9.37 -0.23
C HIS A 143 -2.59 -9.98 0.93
N ASP A 144 -1.96 -10.84 1.72
CA ASP A 144 -2.59 -11.47 2.90
C ASP A 144 -3.06 -10.40 3.90
N MET A 145 -2.24 -9.38 4.17
CA MET A 145 -2.61 -8.27 5.06
C MET A 145 -3.77 -7.43 4.51
N MET A 146 -3.80 -7.19 3.20
CA MET A 146 -4.88 -6.45 2.54
C MET A 146 -6.18 -7.26 2.50
N LEU A 147 -6.12 -8.55 2.14
CA LEU A 147 -7.28 -9.46 2.12
C LEU A 147 -7.95 -9.60 3.49
N VAL A 148 -7.17 -9.73 4.56
CA VAL A 148 -7.71 -9.79 5.94
C VAL A 148 -8.45 -8.50 6.32
N ASN A 149 -8.10 -7.38 5.72
CA ASN A 149 -8.81 -6.11 5.88
C ASN A 149 -10.02 -5.94 4.93
N GLY A 150 -10.32 -6.95 4.09
CA GLY A 150 -11.46 -6.94 3.16
C GLY A 150 -11.22 -6.12 1.90
N MET A 151 -9.97 -5.88 1.52
CA MET A 151 -9.61 -5.12 0.33
C MET A 151 -9.73 -5.98 -0.94
N ILE A 152 -9.93 -5.32 -2.08
CA ILE A 152 -9.84 -5.90 -3.42
C ILE A 152 -8.39 -5.73 -3.88
N ILE A 153 -7.71 -6.81 -4.28
CA ILE A 153 -6.33 -6.76 -4.72
C ILE A 153 -6.25 -6.74 -6.24
N VAL A 154 -5.39 -5.88 -6.78
CA VAL A 154 -5.01 -5.87 -8.19
C VAL A 154 -3.54 -6.23 -8.36
N GLY A 155 -3.25 -7.06 -9.34
CA GLY A 155 -1.91 -7.26 -9.87
C GLY A 155 -1.62 -6.25 -10.99
N ASP A 156 -0.57 -6.49 -11.75
CA ASP A 156 -0.34 -5.76 -12.99
C ASP A 156 -1.20 -6.35 -14.14
N GLY A 157 -1.26 -5.63 -15.22
CA GLY A 157 -2.01 -5.97 -16.42
C GLY A 157 -3.09 -4.95 -16.73
N PHE A 158 -3.19 -4.60 -17.98
CA PHE A 158 -4.16 -3.66 -18.51
C PHE A 158 -4.61 -4.15 -19.89
N ILE A 159 -5.76 -3.69 -20.39
CA ILE A 159 -6.32 -4.21 -21.65
C ILE A 159 -5.37 -4.12 -22.85
N ASP A 160 -4.55 -3.06 -22.89
CA ASP A 160 -3.58 -2.79 -23.94
C ASP A 160 -2.14 -3.20 -23.57
N ASP A 161 -1.93 -3.82 -22.42
CA ASP A 161 -0.64 -4.25 -21.91
C ASP A 161 -0.69 -5.72 -21.45
N ASP A 162 0.47 -6.39 -21.40
CA ASP A 162 0.54 -7.75 -20.86
C ASP A 162 0.20 -7.82 -19.36
N CYS A 163 -0.19 -8.97 -18.89
CA CYS A 163 -0.47 -9.27 -17.49
C CYS A 163 0.32 -10.49 -17.03
N GLY A 164 0.26 -10.81 -15.73
CA GLY A 164 0.85 -12.05 -15.20
C GLY A 164 1.69 -11.86 -13.94
N HIS A 165 1.76 -10.65 -13.39
CA HIS A 165 2.49 -10.39 -12.15
C HIS A 165 1.52 -10.02 -11.02
N HIS A 166 1.88 -10.42 -9.80
CA HIS A 166 1.06 -10.15 -8.60
C HIS A 166 1.09 -8.69 -8.14
N GLY A 167 1.93 -7.87 -8.72
CA GLY A 167 2.16 -6.46 -8.42
C GLY A 167 3.53 -6.04 -8.96
N VAL A 168 4.08 -4.95 -8.47
CA VAL A 168 5.35 -4.41 -8.93
C VAL A 168 6.52 -4.97 -8.13
N CYS A 169 7.41 -5.70 -8.80
CA CYS A 169 8.67 -6.20 -8.24
C CYS A 169 9.86 -5.48 -8.86
N ALA A 170 10.77 -4.96 -8.05
CA ALA A 170 12.00 -4.32 -8.52
C ALA A 170 13.25 -4.86 -7.84
N VAL A 171 14.38 -4.67 -8.52
CA VAL A 171 15.74 -4.84 -7.97
C VAL A 171 16.34 -3.46 -7.78
N ARG A 172 17.08 -3.25 -6.69
CA ARG A 172 17.82 -2.00 -6.48
C ARG A 172 19.03 -1.88 -7.44
N PRO A 173 19.34 -0.69 -7.96
CA PRO A 173 18.60 0.55 -7.75
C PRO A 173 17.33 0.58 -8.60
N ALA A 174 16.17 0.85 -7.98
CA ALA A 174 14.87 0.83 -8.68
C ALA A 174 14.74 1.90 -9.76
N THR A 175 15.58 2.93 -9.70
CA THR A 175 15.69 3.99 -10.71
C THR A 175 16.25 3.50 -12.04
N GLU A 176 16.94 2.36 -12.05
CA GLU A 176 17.55 1.73 -13.22
C GLU A 176 16.79 0.47 -13.67
N ASP A 177 15.78 0.04 -12.92
CA ASP A 177 14.95 -1.11 -13.26
C ASP A 177 13.79 -0.69 -14.19
N GLU A 178 14.10 -0.57 -15.50
CA GLU A 178 13.15 -0.16 -16.53
C GLU A 178 11.90 -1.04 -16.56
N ASN A 179 12.06 -2.36 -16.32
CA ASN A 179 10.92 -3.27 -16.29
C ASN A 179 10.01 -2.95 -15.10
N ALA A 180 10.56 -2.73 -13.92
CA ALA A 180 9.76 -2.37 -12.74
C ALA A 180 9.07 -1.01 -12.92
N ILE A 181 9.73 -0.03 -13.53
CA ILE A 181 9.13 1.27 -13.86
C ILE A 181 7.96 1.10 -14.84
N LYS A 182 8.12 0.30 -15.89
CA LYS A 182 7.05 -0.03 -16.83
C LYS A 182 5.87 -0.71 -16.10
N ARG A 183 6.15 -1.70 -15.24
CA ARG A 183 5.13 -2.40 -14.43
C ARG A 183 4.39 -1.46 -13.48
N ALA A 184 5.09 -0.47 -12.89
CA ALA A 184 4.46 0.54 -12.04
C ALA A 184 3.40 1.35 -12.81
N VAL A 185 3.70 1.75 -14.05
CA VAL A 185 2.76 2.47 -14.93
C VAL A 185 1.55 1.60 -15.27
N ILE A 186 1.76 0.35 -15.70
CA ILE A 186 0.67 -0.59 -16.04
C ILE A 186 -0.23 -0.83 -14.82
N SER A 187 0.38 -1.11 -13.66
CA SER A 187 -0.35 -1.37 -12.41
C SER A 187 -1.16 -0.16 -11.94
N ALA A 188 -0.64 1.06 -12.15
CA ALA A 188 -1.36 2.29 -11.82
C ALA A 188 -2.63 2.47 -12.66
N LYS A 189 -2.56 2.21 -13.98
CA LYS A 189 -3.73 2.22 -14.86
C LYS A 189 -4.78 1.22 -14.38
N ARG A 190 -4.34 -0.01 -14.05
CA ARG A 190 -5.22 -1.06 -13.53
C ARG A 190 -5.86 -0.67 -12.20
N LEU A 191 -5.09 -0.10 -11.28
CA LEU A 191 -5.58 0.39 -9.99
C LEU A 191 -6.70 1.41 -10.17
N VAL A 192 -6.47 2.43 -11.01
CA VAL A 192 -7.45 3.48 -11.30
C VAL A 192 -8.71 2.92 -11.95
N GLU A 193 -8.57 2.01 -12.93
CA GLU A 193 -9.68 1.34 -13.61
C GLU A 193 -10.58 0.60 -12.60
N VAL A 194 -9.97 -0.23 -11.74
CA VAL A 194 -10.72 -1.03 -10.76
C VAL A 194 -11.31 -0.12 -9.67
N CYS A 195 -10.61 0.93 -9.24
CA CYS A 195 -11.18 1.93 -8.35
C CYS A 195 -12.45 2.58 -8.92
N ARG A 196 -12.48 2.92 -10.21
CA ARG A 196 -13.70 3.44 -10.87
C ARG A 196 -14.81 2.41 -10.91
N ALA A 197 -14.49 1.19 -11.34
CA ALA A 197 -15.46 0.12 -11.51
C ALA A 197 -16.12 -0.33 -10.19
N THR A 198 -15.41 -0.21 -9.07
CA THR A 198 -15.88 -0.65 -7.75
C THR A 198 -16.43 0.47 -6.87
N GLN A 199 -16.57 1.69 -7.40
CA GLN A 199 -17.00 2.86 -6.62
C GLN A 199 -18.37 2.65 -5.94
N SER A 200 -19.29 1.95 -6.59
CA SER A 200 -20.65 1.71 -6.07
C SER A 200 -20.74 0.74 -4.88
N ILE A 201 -19.66 0.03 -4.57
CA ILE A 201 -19.63 -0.96 -3.48
C ILE A 201 -18.71 -0.55 -2.31
N ARG A 202 -18.20 0.67 -2.30
CA ARG A 202 -17.33 1.22 -1.24
C ARG A 202 -18.08 2.17 -0.31
#